data_aeb55b9b0abeb59495206b1bb8a3d0a7
#
_entry.id   aeb55b9b0abeb59495206b1bb8a3d0a7
#
_cell.length_a   1.000
_cell.length_b   1.000
_cell.length_c   1.000
_cell.angle_alpha   90.00
_cell.angle_beta   90.00
_cell.angle_gamma   90.00
#
_symmetry.space_group_name_H-M   'P 1'
#
loop_
_entity.id
_entity.type
_entity.pdbx_description
1 polymer ?
#
loop_
_entity_poly.entity_id
_entity_poly.type
_entity_poly.pdbx_seq_one_letter_code
_entity_poly.pdbx_strand_id
1 'polypeptide(L)'
;MTKKIDAHAHLGECCVFGLLSTEEDMLRRMEECGVDATIVQPYPGATTASKTHDRIADLCAKHPGRFFGIASTTPHGPRDAYEREMERCIKDLKFVGIKLHTIGHGVNPLSEDGDRVFATAHSLGVPAMVHTGPGVPFALPALCIPAARKYPDLKIILAHAGFAVFTAEAQVAASVCGNLYLETSWCIGEDIRWMIDTIGADRVMLGADLPSNVPVEYAKYKALELTPDVYEKVLGGTAIDVFKLKW
;
A
#
# COMPACT_ATOMS: atom_id res chain seq x y z
N MET A 1 16.86 -9.56 -14.29
CA MET A 1 15.61 -9.90 -13.57
C MET A 1 15.22 -8.71 -12.72
N THR A 2 13.98 -8.26 -12.84
CA THR A 2 13.41 -7.22 -11.99
C THR A 2 13.32 -7.75 -10.56
N LYS A 3 13.53 -6.87 -9.56
CA LYS A 3 13.37 -7.23 -8.14
C LYS A 3 11.94 -7.56 -7.81
N LYS A 4 11.73 -8.55 -6.94
CA LYS A 4 10.42 -8.90 -6.40
C LYS A 4 10.12 -8.04 -5.18
N ILE A 5 9.02 -7.32 -5.22
CA ILE A 5 8.62 -6.36 -4.18
C ILE A 5 7.28 -6.79 -3.58
N ASP A 6 7.26 -6.91 -2.26
CA ASP A 6 5.99 -6.91 -1.52
C ASP A 6 5.61 -5.45 -1.25
N ALA A 7 4.60 -4.95 -1.95
CA ALA A 7 4.21 -3.54 -1.90
C ALA A 7 3.38 -3.17 -0.66
N HIS A 8 3.05 -4.14 0.21
CA HIS A 8 2.16 -3.91 1.34
C HIS A 8 2.46 -4.85 2.51
N ALA A 9 3.06 -4.34 3.55
CA ALA A 9 3.26 -5.04 4.81
C ALA A 9 3.11 -4.08 6.02
N HIS A 10 2.92 -4.67 7.18
CA HIS A 10 2.79 -3.94 8.45
C HIS A 10 3.85 -4.37 9.45
N LEU A 11 4.30 -3.45 10.31
CA LEU A 11 5.20 -3.73 11.44
C LEU A 11 4.53 -3.39 12.77
N GLY A 12 4.72 -4.26 13.75
CA GLY A 12 4.29 -4.05 15.14
C GLY A 12 2.94 -4.71 15.46
N GLU A 13 2.26 -4.14 16.44
CA GLU A 13 0.96 -4.64 16.91
C GLU A 13 -0.20 -3.88 16.26
N CYS A 14 -1.24 -4.61 15.91
CA CYS A 14 -2.51 -4.07 15.44
C CYS A 14 -3.55 -4.12 16.56
N CYS A 15 -3.85 -2.97 17.16
CA CYS A 15 -4.88 -2.88 18.20
C CYS A 15 -6.31 -3.09 17.67
N VAL A 16 -6.51 -2.94 16.35
CA VAL A 16 -7.83 -3.09 15.72
C VAL A 16 -8.18 -4.56 15.44
N PHE A 17 -7.20 -5.34 14.98
CA PHE A 17 -7.42 -6.72 14.52
C PHE A 17 -6.70 -7.78 15.35
N GLY A 18 -5.97 -7.38 16.40
CA GLY A 18 -5.22 -8.31 17.27
C GLY A 18 -4.08 -9.03 16.54
N LEU A 19 -3.49 -8.39 15.52
CA LEU A 19 -2.40 -8.95 14.73
C LEU A 19 -1.05 -8.44 15.23
N LEU A 20 -0.01 -9.23 14.99
CA LEU A 20 1.39 -8.86 15.25
C LEU A 20 2.23 -9.25 14.05
N SER A 21 3.04 -8.30 13.55
CA SER A 21 4.08 -8.58 12.56
C SER A 21 5.43 -8.15 13.11
N THR A 22 6.41 -9.08 13.08
CA THR A 22 7.77 -8.84 13.57
C THR A 22 8.76 -8.72 12.42
N GLU A 23 9.90 -8.07 12.68
CA GLU A 23 11.04 -8.05 11.76
C GLU A 23 11.45 -9.48 11.35
N GLU A 24 11.54 -10.39 12.32
CA GLU A 24 11.95 -11.78 12.11
C GLU A 24 10.99 -12.51 11.15
N ASP A 25 9.66 -12.36 11.35
CA ASP A 25 8.67 -12.98 10.49
C ASP A 25 8.73 -12.45 9.06
N MET A 26 8.89 -11.13 8.89
CA MET A 26 9.03 -10.53 7.56
C MET A 26 10.29 -11.04 6.85
N LEU A 27 11.46 -10.99 7.49
CA LEU A 27 12.71 -11.47 6.90
C LEU A 27 12.62 -12.94 6.52
N ARG A 28 12.11 -13.78 7.41
CA ARG A 28 11.93 -15.21 7.14
C ARG A 28 11.05 -15.44 5.89
N ARG A 29 9.92 -14.73 5.76
CA ARG A 29 9.05 -14.88 4.59
C ARG A 29 9.67 -14.32 3.31
N MET A 30 10.40 -13.23 3.42
CA MET A 30 11.16 -12.70 2.28
C MET A 30 12.17 -13.71 1.76
N GLU A 31 12.94 -14.36 2.63
CA GLU A 31 13.91 -15.40 2.23
C GLU A 31 13.22 -16.64 1.64
N GLU A 32 12.17 -17.16 2.30
CA GLU A 32 11.41 -18.34 1.84
C GLU A 32 10.80 -18.13 0.44
N CYS A 33 10.34 -16.92 0.12
CA CYS A 33 9.65 -16.60 -1.13
C CYS A 33 10.53 -15.89 -2.17
N GLY A 34 11.77 -15.58 -1.82
CA GLY A 34 12.69 -14.84 -2.69
C GLY A 34 12.23 -13.41 -2.95
N VAL A 35 11.69 -12.73 -1.92
CA VAL A 35 11.29 -11.32 -1.97
C VAL A 35 12.52 -10.45 -1.75
N ASP A 36 12.80 -9.55 -2.69
CA ASP A 36 13.95 -8.66 -2.61
C ASP A 36 13.75 -7.50 -1.64
N ALA A 37 12.55 -6.90 -1.65
CA ALA A 37 12.24 -5.81 -0.74
C ALA A 37 10.73 -5.78 -0.37
N THR A 38 10.43 -5.15 0.76
CA THR A 38 9.08 -5.00 1.29
C THR A 38 8.82 -3.54 1.66
N ILE A 39 7.63 -3.04 1.30
CA ILE A 39 7.15 -1.71 1.69
C ILE A 39 6.33 -1.85 2.96
N VAL A 40 6.78 -1.19 4.03
CA VAL A 40 6.30 -1.42 5.40
C VAL A 40 5.64 -0.16 5.98
N GLN A 41 4.54 -0.36 6.70
CA GLN A 41 3.78 0.70 7.35
C GLN A 41 3.35 0.29 8.77
N PRO A 42 3.00 1.26 9.65
CA PRO A 42 2.32 0.96 10.91
C PRO A 42 1.01 0.22 10.67
N TYR A 43 0.64 -0.65 11.60
CA TYR A 43 -0.75 -1.10 11.67
C TYR A 43 -1.68 0.07 12.03
N PRO A 44 -2.97 0.03 11.61
CA PRO A 44 -3.96 1.00 12.04
C PRO A 44 -4.18 0.91 13.56
N GLY A 45 -4.46 2.06 14.19
CA GLY A 45 -4.71 2.11 15.63
C GLY A 45 -3.45 2.02 16.50
N ALA A 46 -2.25 2.10 15.93
CA ALA A 46 -1.02 2.23 16.71
C ALA A 46 -1.12 3.47 17.62
N THR A 47 -1.08 3.27 18.93
CA THR A 47 -1.25 4.31 19.95
C THR A 47 -0.20 5.42 19.91
N THR A 48 0.94 5.14 19.27
CA THR A 48 2.04 6.09 19.04
C THR A 48 2.63 5.85 17.65
N ALA A 49 1.91 6.31 16.62
CA ALA A 49 2.35 6.15 15.23
C ALA A 49 3.78 6.65 14.98
N SER A 50 4.18 7.78 15.57
CA SER A 50 5.55 8.30 15.46
C SER A 50 6.63 7.33 15.96
N LYS A 51 6.39 6.61 17.06
CA LYS A 51 7.34 5.57 17.54
C LYS A 51 7.41 4.38 16.58
N THR A 52 6.28 4.03 15.94
CA THR A 52 6.29 2.96 14.95
C THR A 52 6.99 3.42 13.66
N HIS A 53 6.85 4.69 13.26
CA HIS A 53 7.63 5.26 12.16
C HIS A 53 9.14 5.20 12.46
N ASP A 54 9.57 5.56 13.69
CA ASP A 54 10.98 5.47 14.08
C ASP A 54 11.48 4.00 13.99
N ARG A 55 10.71 3.03 14.47
CA ARG A 55 11.05 1.60 14.35
C ARG A 55 11.14 1.13 12.89
N ILE A 56 10.26 1.62 12.01
CA ILE A 56 10.35 1.31 10.58
C ILE A 56 11.58 1.95 9.95
N ALA A 57 11.93 3.17 10.35
CA ALA A 57 13.16 3.83 9.90
C ALA A 57 14.42 3.06 10.34
N ASP A 58 14.44 2.59 11.59
CA ASP A 58 15.52 1.73 12.11
C ASP A 58 15.62 0.42 11.34
N LEU A 59 14.47 -0.20 11.01
CA LEU A 59 14.41 -1.41 10.17
C LEU A 59 15.00 -1.15 8.78
N CYS A 60 14.63 -0.04 8.13
CA CYS A 60 15.17 0.35 6.84
C CYS A 60 16.69 0.60 6.90
N ALA A 61 17.17 1.24 7.94
CA ALA A 61 18.59 1.51 8.15
C ALA A 61 19.41 0.24 8.45
N LYS A 62 18.83 -0.71 9.19
CA LYS A 62 19.43 -2.00 9.52
C LYS A 62 19.56 -2.93 8.31
N HIS A 63 18.60 -2.85 7.37
CA HIS A 63 18.53 -3.69 6.18
C HIS A 63 18.40 -2.83 4.91
N PRO A 64 19.46 -2.12 4.49
CA PRO A 64 19.41 -1.19 3.36
C PRO A 64 18.93 -1.87 2.07
N GLY A 65 17.95 -1.27 1.41
CA GLY A 65 17.39 -1.80 0.17
C GLY A 65 16.47 -3.02 0.32
N ARG A 66 16.23 -3.51 1.57
CA ARG A 66 15.29 -4.59 1.84
C ARG A 66 13.95 -4.08 2.36
N PHE A 67 13.93 -2.92 3.01
CA PHE A 67 12.70 -2.31 3.53
C PHE A 67 12.60 -0.85 3.13
N PHE A 68 11.37 -0.42 2.84
CA PHE A 68 11.00 0.96 2.54
C PHE A 68 9.78 1.34 3.36
N GLY A 69 9.80 2.49 4.05
CA GLY A 69 8.71 2.90 4.93
C GLY A 69 7.60 3.64 4.23
N ILE A 70 6.36 3.44 4.66
CA ILE A 70 5.19 4.29 4.38
C ILE A 70 4.70 4.90 5.69
N ALA A 71 4.42 6.21 5.68
CA ALA A 71 3.87 6.92 6.82
C ALA A 71 2.37 6.64 6.98
N SER A 72 1.93 6.34 8.19
CA SER A 72 0.52 6.07 8.49
C SER A 72 0.16 6.51 9.90
N THR A 73 -0.75 7.48 10.01
CA THR A 73 -1.37 7.87 11.27
C THR A 73 -2.76 8.43 11.00
N THR A 74 -3.58 8.50 12.06
CA THR A 74 -4.92 9.09 11.92
C THR A 74 -4.84 10.59 11.58
N PRO A 75 -5.57 11.08 10.57
CA PRO A 75 -5.61 12.49 10.24
C PRO A 75 -6.52 13.31 11.15
N HIS A 76 -7.24 12.68 12.10
CA HIS A 76 -8.04 13.38 13.08
C HIS A 76 -7.17 14.26 13.99
N GLY A 77 -7.70 15.38 14.42
CA GLY A 77 -6.98 16.30 15.28
C GLY A 77 -6.35 17.50 14.56
N PRO A 78 -5.38 18.20 15.20
CA PRO A 78 -4.78 19.40 14.62
C PRO A 78 -4.09 19.11 13.28
N ARG A 79 -4.47 19.85 12.25
CA ARG A 79 -3.96 19.69 10.89
C ARG A 79 -2.43 19.74 10.83
N ASP A 80 -1.87 20.74 11.47
CA ASP A 80 -0.43 20.98 11.49
C ASP A 80 0.38 19.84 12.18
N ALA A 81 -0.21 19.15 13.13
CA ALA A 81 0.43 18.00 13.77
C ALA A 81 0.53 16.81 12.82
N TYR A 82 -0.55 16.52 12.08
CA TYR A 82 -0.56 15.48 11.06
C TYR A 82 0.44 15.80 9.94
N GLU A 83 0.37 17.02 9.38
CA GLU A 83 1.22 17.43 8.26
C GLU A 83 2.71 17.40 8.64
N ARG A 84 3.07 17.88 9.85
CA ARG A 84 4.46 17.81 10.36
C ARG A 84 4.96 16.38 10.47
N GLU A 85 4.15 15.45 10.98
CA GLU A 85 4.59 14.05 11.10
C GLU A 85 4.78 13.41 9.73
N MET A 86 3.86 13.64 8.78
CA MET A 86 4.01 13.15 7.41
C MET A 86 5.25 13.74 6.74
N GLU A 87 5.47 15.04 6.90
CA GLU A 87 6.66 15.72 6.38
C GLU A 87 7.95 15.14 6.96
N ARG A 88 8.01 14.91 8.28
CA ARG A 88 9.13 14.24 8.95
C ARG A 88 9.39 12.85 8.36
N CYS A 89 8.36 12.04 8.21
CA CYS A 89 8.50 10.70 7.64
C CYS A 89 9.09 10.74 6.22
N ILE A 90 8.59 11.63 5.36
CA ILE A 90 9.03 11.69 3.96
C ILE A 90 10.42 12.36 3.84
N LYS A 91 10.63 13.51 4.52
CA LYS A 91 11.85 14.29 4.35
C LYS A 91 13.02 13.79 5.18
N ASP A 92 12.79 13.39 6.44
CA ASP A 92 13.85 13.00 7.36
C ASP A 92 14.05 11.48 7.36
N LEU A 93 12.97 10.69 7.52
CA LEU A 93 13.03 9.23 7.58
C LEU A 93 13.08 8.58 6.19
N LYS A 94 12.96 9.34 5.08
CA LYS A 94 13.03 8.88 3.69
C LYS A 94 11.95 7.87 3.30
N PHE A 95 10.78 7.96 3.91
CA PHE A 95 9.64 7.13 3.55
C PHE A 95 9.15 7.44 2.14
N VAL A 96 8.56 6.44 1.50
CA VAL A 96 8.24 6.47 0.06
C VAL A 96 6.76 6.72 -0.26
N GLY A 97 5.90 6.89 0.75
CA GLY A 97 4.46 7.09 0.57
C GLY A 97 3.72 7.39 1.86
N ILE A 98 2.42 7.66 1.75
CA ILE A 98 1.50 7.88 2.86
C ILE A 98 0.33 6.90 2.76
N LYS A 99 -0.11 6.33 3.89
CA LYS A 99 -1.25 5.41 3.99
C LYS A 99 -2.44 6.06 4.66
N LEU A 100 -3.61 5.91 4.06
CA LEU A 100 -4.92 6.05 4.69
C LEU A 100 -5.50 4.66 4.97
N HIS A 101 -5.73 4.33 6.23
CA HIS A 101 -6.45 3.11 6.60
C HIS A 101 -7.89 3.43 6.97
N THR A 102 -8.81 3.32 6.02
CA THR A 102 -10.22 3.75 6.17
C THR A 102 -10.91 3.16 7.41
N ILE A 103 -10.71 1.86 7.68
CA ILE A 103 -11.29 1.19 8.88
C ILE A 103 -10.58 1.67 10.15
N GLY A 104 -9.27 1.46 10.23
CA GLY A 104 -8.52 1.68 11.48
C GLY A 104 -8.38 3.15 11.88
N HIS A 105 -8.42 4.08 10.93
CA HIS A 105 -8.47 5.52 11.22
C HIS A 105 -9.89 6.05 11.36
N GLY A 106 -10.92 5.28 10.96
CA GLY A 106 -12.31 5.74 10.95
C GLY A 106 -12.55 6.89 9.97
N VAL A 107 -11.88 6.91 8.82
CA VAL A 107 -11.87 8.04 7.89
C VAL A 107 -12.51 7.68 6.56
N ASN A 108 -13.53 8.46 6.19
CA ASN A 108 -14.08 8.42 4.83
C ASN A 108 -13.16 9.20 3.87
N PRO A 109 -12.73 8.63 2.74
CA PRO A 109 -11.94 9.34 1.72
C PRO A 109 -12.56 10.65 1.22
N LEU A 110 -13.89 10.78 1.30
CA LEU A 110 -14.62 11.99 0.89
C LEU A 110 -14.69 13.08 1.97
N SER A 111 -14.26 12.81 3.19
CA SER A 111 -14.25 13.79 4.28
C SER A 111 -13.09 14.78 4.17
N GLU A 112 -13.12 15.85 4.95
CA GLU A 112 -12.00 16.80 5.06
C GLU A 112 -10.72 16.11 5.54
N ASP A 113 -10.83 15.15 6.46
CA ASP A 113 -9.70 14.36 6.94
C ASP A 113 -9.16 13.41 5.85
N GLY A 114 -10.04 12.85 5.03
CA GLY A 114 -9.64 12.07 3.84
C GLY A 114 -8.89 12.94 2.83
N ASP A 115 -9.46 14.10 2.50
CA ASP A 115 -8.83 15.07 1.59
C ASP A 115 -7.48 15.57 2.11
N ARG A 116 -7.34 15.75 3.43
CA ARG A 116 -6.07 16.10 4.08
C ARG A 116 -4.97 15.10 3.76
N VAL A 117 -5.27 13.80 3.79
CA VAL A 117 -4.28 12.76 3.46
C VAL A 117 -3.83 12.88 2.01
N PHE A 118 -4.77 13.03 1.06
CA PHE A 118 -4.44 13.16 -0.35
C PHE A 118 -3.69 14.47 -0.66
N ALA A 119 -4.12 15.59 -0.09
CA ALA A 119 -3.45 16.88 -0.23
C ALA A 119 -2.02 16.84 0.30
N THR A 120 -1.80 16.20 1.46
CA THR A 120 -0.47 16.06 2.05
C THR A 120 0.43 15.17 1.20
N ALA A 121 -0.06 14.02 0.73
CA ALA A 121 0.69 13.14 -0.16
C ALA A 121 1.07 13.85 -1.48
N HIS A 122 0.11 14.57 -2.08
CA HIS A 122 0.33 15.35 -3.28
C HIS A 122 1.39 16.45 -3.07
N SER A 123 1.30 17.21 -1.98
CA SER A 123 2.26 18.29 -1.68
C SER A 123 3.68 17.79 -1.43
N LEU A 124 3.82 16.59 -0.87
CA LEU A 124 5.11 15.92 -0.63
C LEU A 124 5.63 15.13 -1.84
N GLY A 125 4.85 15.02 -2.91
CA GLY A 125 5.23 14.35 -4.17
C GLY A 125 5.41 12.84 -4.05
N VAL A 126 4.68 12.22 -3.10
CA VAL A 126 4.68 10.77 -2.84
C VAL A 126 3.30 10.15 -3.07
N PRO A 127 3.21 8.86 -3.40
CA PRO A 127 1.92 8.18 -3.57
C PRO A 127 1.14 8.08 -2.26
N ALA A 128 -0.20 7.99 -2.39
CA ALA A 128 -1.10 7.65 -1.31
C ALA A 128 -1.63 6.23 -1.48
N MET A 129 -1.47 5.37 -0.48
CA MET A 129 -2.10 4.04 -0.44
C MET A 129 -3.34 4.11 0.45
N VAL A 130 -4.47 3.57 -0.03
CA VAL A 130 -5.76 3.62 0.68
C VAL A 130 -6.26 2.20 0.89
N HIS A 131 -6.57 1.83 2.13
CA HIS A 131 -7.24 0.57 2.43
C HIS A 131 -8.63 0.55 1.79
N THR A 132 -8.93 -0.47 0.99
CA THR A 132 -10.25 -0.69 0.36
C THR A 132 -10.73 -2.12 0.61
N GLY A 133 -12.05 -2.30 0.80
CA GLY A 133 -12.62 -3.61 1.03
C GLY A 133 -13.81 -3.59 1.98
N PRO A 134 -14.30 -4.78 2.40
CA PRO A 134 -15.42 -4.89 3.34
C PRO A 134 -15.03 -4.40 4.74
N GLY A 135 -16.05 -4.15 5.56
CA GLY A 135 -15.89 -3.79 6.99
C GLY A 135 -16.55 -2.48 7.36
N VAL A 136 -16.45 -1.44 6.51
CA VAL A 136 -17.14 -0.16 6.70
C VAL A 136 -17.63 0.39 5.36
N PRO A 137 -18.74 1.17 5.33
CA PRO A 137 -19.31 1.65 4.06
C PRO A 137 -18.46 2.70 3.35
N PHE A 138 -17.44 3.24 3.98
CA PHE A 138 -16.52 4.21 3.41
C PHE A 138 -15.15 3.62 3.03
N ALA A 139 -15.01 2.29 3.00
CA ALA A 139 -13.84 1.61 2.44
C ALA A 139 -14.03 1.14 0.99
N LEU A 140 -15.06 1.65 0.31
CA LEU A 140 -15.34 1.32 -1.08
C LEU A 140 -14.30 1.94 -2.03
N PRO A 141 -13.78 1.19 -3.01
CA PRO A 141 -12.78 1.66 -3.99
C PRO A 141 -13.18 2.94 -4.73
N ALA A 142 -14.47 3.06 -5.14
CA ALA A 142 -14.97 4.20 -5.89
C ALA A 142 -14.90 5.53 -5.11
N LEU A 143 -14.83 5.51 -3.79
CA LEU A 143 -14.70 6.72 -2.97
C LEU A 143 -13.34 7.42 -3.17
N CYS A 144 -12.37 6.76 -3.80
CA CYS A 144 -11.11 7.39 -4.19
C CYS A 144 -11.17 8.15 -5.52
N ILE A 145 -12.23 7.99 -6.34
CA ILE A 145 -12.39 8.67 -7.64
C ILE A 145 -12.37 10.20 -7.51
N PRO A 146 -13.09 10.84 -6.56
CA PRO A 146 -13.04 12.28 -6.42
C PRO A 146 -11.65 12.82 -6.09
N ALA A 147 -10.89 12.14 -5.22
CA ALA A 147 -9.51 12.50 -4.91
C ALA A 147 -8.59 12.31 -6.13
N ALA A 148 -8.73 11.21 -6.87
CA ALA A 148 -7.96 10.96 -8.08
C ALA A 148 -8.17 12.05 -9.14
N ARG A 149 -9.40 12.54 -9.29
CA ARG A 149 -9.73 13.64 -10.21
C ARG A 149 -9.25 14.99 -9.71
N LYS A 150 -9.30 15.23 -8.40
CA LYS A 150 -8.84 16.47 -7.77
C LYS A 150 -7.32 16.63 -7.81
N TYR A 151 -6.60 15.52 -7.69
CA TYR A 151 -5.14 15.45 -7.68
C TYR A 151 -4.63 14.55 -8.82
N PRO A 152 -4.70 14.98 -10.08
CA PRO A 152 -4.42 14.12 -11.24
C PRO A 152 -2.98 13.59 -11.30
N ASP A 153 -2.02 14.29 -10.70
CA ASP A 153 -0.62 13.88 -10.63
C ASP A 153 -0.31 12.99 -9.42
N LEU A 154 -1.24 12.84 -8.48
CA LEU A 154 -1.10 11.97 -7.32
C LEU A 154 -1.37 10.52 -7.74
N LYS A 155 -0.40 9.63 -7.56
CA LYS A 155 -0.62 8.18 -7.67
C LYS A 155 -1.36 7.69 -6.42
N ILE A 156 -2.55 7.12 -6.58
CA ILE A 156 -3.35 6.57 -5.49
C ILE A 156 -3.42 5.06 -5.66
N ILE A 157 -2.96 4.31 -4.66
CA ILE A 157 -2.98 2.85 -4.66
C ILE A 157 -4.19 2.37 -3.84
N LEU A 158 -5.09 1.62 -4.48
CA LEU A 158 -6.18 0.93 -3.82
C LEU A 158 -5.64 -0.37 -3.22
N ALA A 159 -5.31 -0.36 -1.94
CA ALA A 159 -4.82 -1.53 -1.24
C ALA A 159 -5.92 -2.59 -1.17
N HIS A 160 -5.55 -3.84 -1.42
CA HIS A 160 -6.43 -5.00 -1.55
C HIS A 160 -7.37 -4.96 -2.78
N ALA A 161 -7.30 -3.92 -3.61
CA ALA A 161 -8.16 -3.75 -4.79
C ALA A 161 -9.63 -4.18 -4.53
N GLY A 162 -10.19 -3.78 -3.36
CA GLY A 162 -11.55 -4.14 -2.94
C GLY A 162 -11.69 -5.48 -2.18
N PHE A 163 -10.58 -6.18 -1.86
CA PHE A 163 -10.56 -7.36 -0.99
C PHE A 163 -11.46 -8.51 -1.46
N ALA A 164 -11.34 -8.94 -2.71
CA ALA A 164 -12.14 -9.95 -3.40
C ALA A 164 -13.66 -9.64 -3.47
N VAL A 165 -14.21 -8.82 -2.59
CA VAL A 165 -15.65 -8.50 -2.54
C VAL A 165 -16.00 -7.34 -3.48
N PHE A 166 -15.12 -6.33 -3.57
CA PHE A 166 -15.34 -5.11 -4.37
C PHE A 166 -14.33 -4.96 -5.51
N THR A 167 -13.76 -6.08 -6.00
CA THR A 167 -12.75 -6.07 -7.07
C THR A 167 -13.28 -5.46 -8.38
N ALA A 168 -14.53 -5.74 -8.73
CA ALA A 168 -15.18 -5.12 -9.88
C ALA A 168 -15.28 -3.59 -9.74
N GLU A 169 -15.59 -3.09 -8.54
CA GLU A 169 -15.65 -1.65 -8.27
C GLU A 169 -14.26 -1.02 -8.34
N ALA A 170 -13.22 -1.67 -7.77
CA ALA A 170 -11.84 -1.21 -7.85
C ALA A 170 -11.36 -1.09 -9.31
N GLN A 171 -11.71 -2.09 -10.13
CA GLN A 171 -11.37 -2.09 -11.54
C GLN A 171 -12.09 -0.97 -12.32
N VAL A 172 -13.39 -0.77 -12.07
CA VAL A 172 -14.13 0.35 -12.67
C VAL A 172 -13.50 1.69 -12.26
N ALA A 173 -13.19 1.86 -10.98
CA ALA A 173 -12.53 3.07 -10.50
C ALA A 173 -11.19 3.32 -11.22
N ALA A 174 -10.35 2.29 -11.36
CA ALA A 174 -9.08 2.39 -12.07
C ALA A 174 -9.25 2.59 -13.58
N SER A 175 -10.33 2.11 -14.18
CA SER A 175 -10.64 2.33 -15.61
C SER A 175 -10.99 3.79 -15.91
N VAL A 176 -11.64 4.50 -14.99
CA VAL A 176 -12.06 5.90 -15.17
C VAL A 176 -11.06 6.93 -14.63
N CYS A 177 -10.02 6.48 -13.90
CA CYS A 177 -8.97 7.34 -13.36
C CYS A 177 -7.59 6.69 -13.59
N GLY A 178 -6.80 7.26 -14.52
CA GLY A 178 -5.50 6.70 -14.91
C GLY A 178 -4.41 6.75 -13.82
N ASN A 179 -4.62 7.52 -12.76
CA ASN A 179 -3.74 7.63 -11.60
C ASN A 179 -4.15 6.75 -10.41
N LEU A 180 -5.14 5.85 -10.57
CA LEU A 180 -5.46 4.79 -9.63
C LEU A 180 -4.68 3.51 -9.99
N TYR A 181 -4.06 2.92 -9.00
CA TYR A 181 -3.27 1.68 -9.04
C TYR A 181 -3.92 0.64 -8.14
N LEU A 182 -3.76 -0.64 -8.46
CA LEU A 182 -4.35 -1.76 -7.73
C LEU A 182 -3.26 -2.59 -7.04
N GLU A 183 -3.29 -2.67 -5.72
CA GLU A 183 -2.48 -3.61 -4.94
C GLU A 183 -3.39 -4.78 -4.56
N THR A 184 -2.96 -6.02 -4.85
CA THR A 184 -3.85 -7.18 -5.01
C THR A 184 -3.85 -8.17 -3.87
N SER A 185 -3.30 -7.83 -2.69
CA SER A 185 -3.42 -8.70 -1.53
C SER A 185 -4.88 -9.07 -1.25
N TRP A 186 -5.12 -10.33 -0.89
CA TRP A 186 -6.46 -10.90 -0.63
C TRP A 186 -7.40 -11.04 -1.86
N CYS A 187 -6.97 -10.67 -3.06
CA CYS A 187 -7.73 -10.93 -4.28
C CYS A 187 -7.57 -12.39 -4.72
N ILE A 188 -8.53 -12.92 -5.45
CA ILE A 188 -8.41 -14.22 -6.10
C ILE A 188 -7.65 -14.12 -7.44
N GLY A 189 -7.08 -15.22 -7.92
CA GLY A 189 -6.25 -15.23 -9.13
C GLY A 189 -6.97 -14.72 -10.38
N GLU A 190 -8.22 -15.13 -10.58
CA GLU A 190 -9.06 -14.71 -11.69
C GLU A 190 -9.28 -13.19 -11.73
N ASP A 191 -9.52 -12.57 -10.57
CA ASP A 191 -9.67 -11.12 -10.48
C ASP A 191 -8.35 -10.40 -10.80
N ILE A 192 -7.22 -10.94 -10.33
CA ILE A 192 -5.89 -10.40 -10.63
C ILE A 192 -5.63 -10.45 -12.14
N ARG A 193 -5.93 -11.58 -12.80
CA ARG A 193 -5.83 -11.73 -14.24
C ARG A 193 -6.68 -10.67 -14.96
N TRP A 194 -7.94 -10.55 -14.56
CA TRP A 194 -8.85 -9.58 -15.13
C TRP A 194 -8.36 -8.13 -14.97
N MET A 195 -7.83 -7.76 -13.80
CA MET A 195 -7.21 -6.45 -13.58
C MET A 195 -6.03 -6.22 -14.52
N ILE A 196 -5.12 -7.19 -14.67
CA ILE A 196 -3.97 -7.09 -15.56
C ILE A 196 -4.42 -6.90 -17.01
N ASP A 197 -5.39 -7.69 -17.46
CA ASP A 197 -5.86 -7.68 -18.85
C ASP A 197 -6.61 -6.39 -19.23
N THR A 198 -7.25 -5.73 -18.24
CA THR A 198 -8.09 -4.54 -18.50
C THR A 198 -7.43 -3.22 -18.12
N ILE A 199 -6.65 -3.20 -17.04
CA ILE A 199 -6.01 -1.98 -16.52
C ILE A 199 -4.54 -1.86 -16.99
N GLY A 200 -3.90 -2.99 -17.25
CA GLY A 200 -2.49 -3.08 -17.60
C GLY A 200 -1.61 -3.40 -16.41
N ALA A 201 -0.56 -4.18 -16.65
CA ALA A 201 0.41 -4.61 -15.64
C ALA A 201 1.14 -3.44 -14.96
N ASP A 202 1.27 -2.30 -15.63
CA ASP A 202 1.90 -1.07 -15.13
C ASP A 202 1.09 -0.34 -14.06
N ARG A 203 -0.14 -0.81 -13.78
CA ARG A 203 -1.01 -0.27 -12.73
C ARG A 203 -1.49 -1.33 -11.73
N VAL A 204 -0.98 -2.56 -11.82
CA VAL A 204 -1.26 -3.66 -10.88
C VAL A 204 0.04 -4.05 -10.18
N MET A 205 0.01 -4.24 -8.87
CA MET A 205 1.16 -4.64 -8.07
C MET A 205 0.82 -5.68 -7.01
N LEU A 206 1.76 -6.59 -6.76
CA LEU A 206 1.68 -7.56 -5.68
C LEU A 206 1.91 -6.87 -4.34
N GLY A 207 1.13 -7.24 -3.33
CA GLY A 207 1.38 -7.03 -1.92
C GLY A 207 0.86 -8.20 -1.11
N ALA A 208 1.30 -8.34 0.14
CA ALA A 208 0.91 -9.46 0.97
C ALA A 208 0.09 -9.08 2.21
N ASP A 209 0.18 -7.84 2.67
CA ASP A 209 -0.46 -7.31 3.88
C ASP A 209 0.12 -7.90 5.18
N LEU A 210 0.23 -9.23 5.25
CA LEU A 210 0.71 -9.96 6.43
C LEU A 210 1.88 -10.89 6.06
N PRO A 211 2.87 -11.09 6.94
CA PRO A 211 3.96 -12.03 6.70
C PRO A 211 3.46 -13.47 6.39
N SER A 212 2.41 -13.91 7.07
CA SER A 212 1.81 -15.25 6.84
C SER A 212 1.20 -15.40 5.44
N ASN A 213 0.80 -14.30 4.81
CA ASN A 213 0.15 -14.30 3.51
C ASN A 213 1.15 -14.20 2.32
N VAL A 214 2.40 -13.82 2.56
CA VAL A 214 3.43 -13.72 1.51
C VAL A 214 3.49 -14.97 0.60
N PRO A 215 3.61 -16.21 1.11
CA PRO A 215 3.67 -17.38 0.25
C PRO A 215 2.39 -17.62 -0.55
N VAL A 216 1.23 -17.25 -0.01
CA VAL A 216 -0.07 -17.39 -0.67
C VAL A 216 -0.16 -16.42 -1.85
N GLU A 217 0.19 -15.15 -1.63
CA GLU A 217 0.15 -14.13 -2.68
C GLU A 217 1.09 -14.47 -3.84
N TYR A 218 2.33 -14.84 -3.56
CA TYR A 218 3.28 -15.26 -4.60
C TYR A 218 2.83 -16.51 -5.36
N ALA A 219 2.18 -17.48 -4.68
CA ALA A 219 1.64 -18.67 -5.32
C ALA A 219 0.53 -18.34 -6.32
N LYS A 220 -0.34 -17.37 -6.02
CA LYS A 220 -1.38 -16.91 -6.96
C LYS A 220 -0.77 -16.42 -8.27
N TYR A 221 0.21 -15.51 -8.20
CA TYR A 221 0.85 -14.99 -9.41
C TYR A 221 1.59 -16.06 -10.21
N LYS A 222 2.20 -17.04 -9.54
CA LYS A 222 2.83 -18.18 -10.20
C LYS A 222 1.81 -19.03 -10.97
N ALA A 223 0.61 -19.20 -10.42
CA ALA A 223 -0.47 -19.97 -11.02
C ALA A 223 -1.15 -19.27 -12.22
N LEU A 224 -0.97 -17.94 -12.37
CA LEU A 224 -1.57 -17.18 -13.46
C LEU A 224 -0.91 -17.39 -14.82
N GLU A 225 0.27 -18.00 -14.89
CA GLU A 225 0.99 -18.27 -16.14
C GLU A 225 1.12 -17.01 -17.03
N LEU A 226 1.52 -15.88 -16.40
CA LEU A 226 1.74 -14.62 -17.07
C LEU A 226 2.98 -14.69 -17.98
N THR A 227 2.99 -13.88 -19.05
CA THR A 227 4.22 -13.71 -19.83
C THR A 227 5.34 -13.14 -18.93
N PRO A 228 6.63 -13.45 -19.22
CA PRO A 228 7.75 -13.00 -18.39
C PRO A 228 7.73 -11.49 -18.10
N ASP A 229 7.46 -10.66 -19.10
CA ASP A 229 7.46 -9.20 -18.98
C ASP A 229 6.32 -8.72 -18.06
N VAL A 230 5.11 -9.28 -18.20
CA VAL A 230 3.96 -8.98 -17.35
C VAL A 230 4.24 -9.45 -15.91
N TYR A 231 4.78 -10.66 -15.76
CA TYR A 231 5.13 -11.23 -14.46
C TYR A 231 6.15 -10.37 -13.71
N GLU A 232 7.25 -9.97 -14.35
CA GLU A 232 8.24 -9.07 -13.76
C GLU A 232 7.64 -7.71 -13.39
N LYS A 233 6.75 -7.18 -14.24
CA LYS A 233 6.12 -5.88 -14.00
C LYS A 233 5.25 -5.90 -12.75
N VAL A 234 4.34 -6.88 -12.61
CA VAL A 234 3.42 -6.95 -11.46
C VAL A 234 4.10 -7.36 -10.16
N LEU A 235 5.17 -8.19 -10.22
CA LEU A 235 5.89 -8.62 -9.03
C LEU A 235 6.84 -7.57 -8.45
N GLY A 236 7.14 -6.51 -9.18
CA GLY A 236 8.05 -5.49 -8.66
C GLY A 236 8.15 -4.23 -9.48
N GLY A 237 8.17 -4.32 -10.81
CA GLY A 237 8.36 -3.17 -11.68
C GLY A 237 7.39 -2.03 -11.40
N THR A 238 6.10 -2.34 -11.25
CA THR A 238 5.07 -1.35 -10.96
C THR A 238 5.27 -0.70 -9.60
N ALA A 239 5.57 -1.47 -8.55
CA ALA A 239 5.86 -0.91 -7.23
C ALA A 239 7.11 -0.02 -7.25
N ILE A 240 8.18 -0.45 -7.93
CA ILE A 240 9.42 0.33 -8.10
C ILE A 240 9.11 1.70 -8.73
N ASP A 241 8.32 1.72 -9.82
CA ASP A 241 7.98 2.95 -10.55
C ASP A 241 7.02 3.87 -9.76
N VAL A 242 6.04 3.28 -9.07
CA VAL A 242 5.04 4.03 -8.31
C VAL A 242 5.68 4.71 -7.11
N PHE A 243 6.46 3.96 -6.32
CA PHE A 243 7.10 4.46 -5.09
C PHE A 243 8.48 5.08 -5.35
N LYS A 244 8.97 5.08 -6.59
CA LYS A 244 10.30 5.59 -6.99
C LYS A 244 11.43 4.99 -6.15
N LEU A 245 11.37 3.65 -5.93
CA LEU A 245 12.32 2.95 -5.09
C LEU A 245 13.74 3.07 -5.66
N LYS A 246 14.72 3.31 -4.78
CA LYS A 246 16.16 3.43 -5.12
C LYS A 246 16.96 2.51 -4.21
N TRP A 247 17.98 1.86 -4.78
CA TRP A 247 18.93 0.98 -4.08
C TRP A 247 20.27 1.62 -3.98
#